data_dec619eff86a8495f05a6ae96b6d388f
#
_entry.id   dec619eff86a8495f05a6ae96b6d388f
#
_cell.length_a   1.000
_cell.length_b   1.000
_cell.length_c   1.000
_cell.angle_alpha   90.00
_cell.angle_beta   90.00
_cell.angle_gamma   90.00
#
_symmetry.space_group_name_H-M   'P 1'
#
loop_
_entity.id
_entity.type
_entity.pdbx_description
1 polymer ?
#
loop_
_entity_poly.entity_id
_entity_poly.type
_entity_poly.pdbx_seq_one_letter_code
_entity_poly.pdbx_strand_id
1 'polypeptide(L)'
;NMICHFIGTIDEETLLGIALTQFLFAEKLESFGERDQCLKTSVRNFAFKNFASHVLFVGNNMLTGQNAFAFSPNIKEAKAIKTLHKAITQLKKDLKAQGKKVHITSIKDFTAKEIEPLQAEFKNNYTFSTQPNMVFEINKNWKTEQDYIDALSKKYRDQYKRARKKSEGIEKKKMSLSDIRKYEDVIYELYFHVAKNAP
;
A
#
# COMPACT_ATOMS: atom_id res chain seq x y z
N ASN A 1 -12.85 5.64 1.67
CA ASN A 1 -12.79 6.38 2.94
C ASN A 1 -11.58 5.92 3.77
N MET A 2 -10.58 6.77 3.84
CA MET A 2 -9.34 6.52 4.58
C MET A 2 -9.06 7.73 5.48
N ILE A 3 -8.63 7.48 6.71
CA ILE A 3 -8.20 8.52 7.64
C ILE A 3 -6.72 8.30 7.93
N CYS A 4 -5.89 9.32 7.68
CA CYS A 4 -4.47 9.27 7.99
C CYS A 4 -4.21 9.93 9.34
N HIS A 5 -3.34 9.30 10.13
CA HIS A 5 -2.83 9.87 11.39
C HIS A 5 -1.31 9.88 11.35
N PHE A 6 -0.74 10.98 11.78
CA PHE A 6 0.68 11.10 12.03
C PHE A 6 0.91 11.07 13.55
N ILE A 7 1.79 10.20 13.99
CA ILE A 7 2.12 10.03 15.40
C ILE A 7 3.53 10.57 15.58
N GLY A 8 3.69 11.58 16.41
CA GLY A 8 5.00 12.08 16.87
C GLY A 8 5.37 11.48 18.21
N THR A 9 6.58 10.99 18.35
CA THR A 9 7.18 10.64 19.64
C THR A 9 8.09 11.77 20.06
N ILE A 10 7.75 12.43 21.17
CA ILE A 10 8.45 13.60 21.67
C ILE A 10 8.98 13.29 23.09
N ASP A 11 10.20 13.71 23.38
CA ASP A 11 10.82 13.68 24.69
C ASP A 11 11.24 15.12 25.02
N GLU A 12 10.61 15.69 26.04
CA GLU A 12 10.67 17.13 26.33
C GLU A 12 10.22 17.93 25.07
N GLU A 13 11.13 18.65 24.42
CA GLU A 13 10.86 19.40 23.18
C GLU A 13 11.46 18.75 21.92
N THR A 14 12.09 17.57 22.06
CA THR A 14 12.80 16.90 20.98
C THR A 14 11.93 15.84 20.32
N LEU A 15 11.73 15.94 19.00
CA LEU A 15 11.07 14.89 18.21
C LEU A 15 12.01 13.68 18.06
N LEU A 16 11.65 12.58 18.70
CA LEU A 16 12.43 11.32 18.67
C LEU A 16 11.98 10.36 17.58
N GLY A 17 10.79 10.53 17.05
CA GLY A 17 10.29 9.64 16.01
C GLY A 17 8.94 10.06 15.46
N ILE A 18 8.66 9.54 14.27
CA ILE A 18 7.37 9.72 13.60
C ILE A 18 6.84 8.37 13.14
N ALA A 19 5.53 8.23 13.12
CA ALA A 19 4.87 7.09 12.49
C ALA A 19 3.65 7.55 11.70
N LEU A 20 3.39 6.87 10.59
CA LEU A 20 2.19 7.04 9.78
C LEU A 20 1.23 5.89 10.04
N THR A 21 -0.04 6.20 10.23
CA THR A 21 -1.09 5.19 10.24
C THR A 21 -2.23 5.60 9.30
N GLN A 22 -2.89 4.61 8.72
CA GLN A 22 -4.03 4.79 7.85
C GLN A 22 -5.17 3.88 8.33
N PHE A 23 -6.26 4.48 8.75
CA PHE A 23 -7.47 3.74 9.09
C PHE A 23 -8.39 3.69 7.87
N LEU A 24 -8.68 2.48 7.41
CA LEU A 24 -9.42 2.20 6.18
C LEU A 24 -10.75 1.52 6.48
N PHE A 25 -11.82 2.04 5.86
CA PHE A 25 -13.15 1.43 5.86
C PHE A 25 -13.31 0.59 4.59
N ALA A 26 -13.02 -0.68 4.68
CA ALA A 26 -13.09 -1.59 3.52
C ALA A 26 -14.52 -2.00 3.13
N GLU A 27 -15.52 -1.70 3.94
CA GLU A 27 -16.94 -1.95 3.61
C GLU A 27 -17.39 -1.29 2.29
N LYS A 28 -16.72 -0.18 1.93
CA LYS A 28 -17.04 0.61 0.73
C LYS A 28 -16.14 0.28 -0.46
N LEU A 29 -15.27 -0.70 -0.34
CA LEU A 29 -14.50 -1.22 -1.46
C LEU A 29 -15.39 -2.24 -2.20
N GLU A 30 -16.03 -1.80 -3.26
CA GLU A 30 -16.95 -2.59 -4.09
C GLU A 30 -16.28 -3.80 -4.79
N SER A 31 -14.96 -3.93 -4.70
CA SER A 31 -14.19 -4.94 -5.42
C SER A 31 -14.25 -6.36 -4.85
N PHE A 32 -15.00 -6.62 -3.80
CA PHE A 32 -15.29 -7.99 -3.37
C PHE A 32 -16.50 -8.55 -4.12
N GLY A 33 -16.37 -8.58 -5.44
CA GLY A 33 -17.20 -9.21 -6.45
C GLY A 33 -18.57 -9.75 -6.00
N GLU A 34 -19.62 -9.09 -6.43
CA GLU A 34 -21.00 -9.62 -6.42
C GLU A 34 -21.14 -10.82 -7.39
N ARG A 35 -20.19 -11.78 -7.35
CA ARG A 35 -20.21 -12.87 -8.35
C ARG A 35 -21.15 -14.02 -8.02
N ASP A 36 -21.57 -14.17 -6.74
CA ASP A 36 -22.50 -15.25 -6.34
C ASP A 36 -23.46 -14.82 -5.23
N GLN A 37 -24.74 -14.77 -5.52
CA GLN A 37 -25.80 -14.58 -4.52
C GLN A 37 -26.11 -15.88 -3.79
N CYS A 38 -25.13 -16.50 -3.14
CA CYS A 38 -25.35 -17.72 -2.41
C CYS A 38 -25.28 -17.48 -0.88
N LEU A 39 -25.90 -18.34 -0.08
CA LEU A 39 -25.87 -18.26 1.38
C LEU A 39 -24.45 -18.13 1.95
N LYS A 40 -23.47 -18.82 1.35
CA LYS A 40 -22.05 -18.72 1.73
C LYS A 40 -21.50 -17.30 1.56
N THR A 41 -21.90 -16.62 0.48
CA THR A 41 -21.50 -15.23 0.22
C THR A 41 -22.12 -14.28 1.24
N SER A 42 -23.38 -14.47 1.61
CA SER A 42 -24.05 -13.67 2.64
C SER A 42 -23.39 -13.82 4.00
N VAL A 43 -23.07 -15.03 4.41
CA VAL A 43 -22.34 -15.29 5.66
C VAL A 43 -20.94 -14.70 5.63
N ARG A 44 -20.21 -14.84 4.53
CA ARG A 44 -18.88 -14.24 4.34
C ARG A 44 -18.94 -12.73 4.43
N ASN A 45 -19.89 -12.09 3.76
CA ASN A 45 -20.05 -10.64 3.77
C ASN A 45 -20.43 -10.13 5.15
N PHE A 46 -21.31 -10.83 5.86
CA PHE A 46 -21.63 -10.51 7.25
C PHE A 46 -20.40 -10.61 8.15
N ALA A 47 -19.64 -11.70 8.07
CA ALA A 47 -18.42 -11.88 8.84
C ALA A 47 -17.37 -10.80 8.49
N PHE A 48 -17.16 -10.53 7.22
CA PHE A 48 -16.23 -9.48 6.76
C PHE A 48 -16.65 -8.12 7.32
N LYS A 49 -17.89 -7.72 7.13
CA LYS A 49 -18.41 -6.42 7.59
C LYS A 49 -18.21 -6.22 9.09
N ASN A 50 -18.48 -7.23 9.90
CA ASN A 50 -18.47 -7.09 11.35
C ASN A 50 -17.11 -7.33 12.00
N PHE A 51 -16.18 -8.04 11.33
CA PHE A 51 -14.93 -8.51 11.96
C PHE A 51 -13.65 -8.18 11.17
N ALA A 52 -13.74 -7.76 9.90
CA ALA A 52 -12.57 -7.56 9.07
C ALA A 52 -12.58 -6.26 8.21
N SER A 53 -13.68 -5.53 8.19
CA SER A 53 -13.84 -4.38 7.28
C SER A 53 -13.12 -3.10 7.72
N HIS A 54 -12.74 -2.99 8.98
CA HIS A 54 -12.07 -1.80 9.50
C HIS A 54 -10.61 -2.11 9.83
N VAL A 55 -9.71 -1.65 8.99
CA VAL A 55 -8.29 -1.98 9.06
C VAL A 55 -7.47 -0.73 9.42
N LEU A 56 -6.66 -0.84 10.45
CA LEU A 56 -5.63 0.14 10.80
C LEU A 56 -4.28 -0.34 10.26
N PHE A 57 -3.83 0.27 9.17
CA PHE A 57 -2.47 0.08 8.69
C PHE A 57 -1.50 0.97 9.46
N VAL A 58 -0.39 0.39 9.93
CA VAL A 58 0.78 1.12 10.37
C VAL A 58 1.75 1.11 9.20
N GLY A 59 1.88 2.25 8.56
CA GLY A 59 2.51 2.44 7.25
C GLY A 59 1.54 2.96 6.20
N ASN A 60 2.04 3.10 4.97
CA ASN A 60 1.26 3.55 3.84
C ASN A 60 0.72 2.35 3.05
N ASN A 61 -0.60 2.23 2.96
CA ASN A 61 -1.26 1.15 2.21
C ASN A 61 -1.09 1.27 0.68
N MET A 62 -0.77 2.46 0.18
CA MET A 62 -0.60 2.73 -1.25
C MET A 62 0.84 2.58 -1.74
N LEU A 63 1.80 2.44 -0.83
CA LEU A 63 3.22 2.30 -1.15
C LEU A 63 3.76 0.97 -0.62
N THR A 64 4.77 0.45 -1.30
CA THR A 64 5.58 -0.68 -0.86
C THR A 64 6.86 -0.20 -0.18
N GLY A 65 7.51 -1.07 0.58
CA GLY A 65 8.69 -0.74 1.37
C GLY A 65 8.35 -0.25 2.78
N GLN A 66 9.34 -0.30 3.69
CA GLN A 66 9.17 0.13 5.07
C GLN A 66 8.96 1.64 5.13
N ASN A 67 7.77 2.07 5.45
CA ASN A 67 7.38 3.47 5.59
C ASN A 67 6.41 3.70 6.76
N ALA A 68 6.38 2.75 7.71
CA ALA A 68 5.48 2.80 8.85
C ALA A 68 5.93 3.80 9.90
N PHE A 69 7.22 3.84 10.18
CA PHE A 69 7.81 4.72 11.18
C PHE A 69 9.29 4.99 10.91
N ALA A 70 9.77 6.07 11.48
CA ALA A 70 11.19 6.39 11.57
C ALA A 70 11.49 6.93 12.96
N PHE A 71 12.62 6.52 13.53
CA PHE A 71 13.08 6.99 14.83
C PHE A 71 14.49 7.59 14.73
N SER A 72 14.77 8.55 15.60
CA SER A 72 16.11 9.08 15.76
C SER A 72 17.10 7.98 16.14
N PRO A 73 18.32 7.97 15.59
CA PRO A 73 19.35 6.99 15.97
C PRO A 73 19.75 7.06 17.45
N ASN A 74 19.40 8.15 18.13
CA ASN A 74 19.70 8.34 19.57
C ASN A 74 18.75 7.56 20.50
N ILE A 75 17.64 7.01 19.98
CA ILE A 75 16.73 6.18 20.78
C ILE A 75 17.07 4.70 20.59
N LYS A 76 17.14 3.95 21.69
CA LYS A 76 17.30 2.50 21.62
C LYS A 76 16.09 1.87 20.88
N GLU A 77 16.34 1.01 19.91
CA GLU A 77 15.32 0.37 19.07
C GLU A 77 14.18 -0.27 19.89
N ALA A 78 14.51 -1.05 20.91
CA ALA A 78 13.48 -1.65 21.77
C ALA A 78 12.59 -0.60 22.46
N LYS A 79 13.15 0.55 22.89
CA LYS A 79 12.36 1.66 23.45
C LYS A 79 11.47 2.30 22.39
N ALA A 80 11.99 2.47 21.18
CA ALA A 80 11.27 3.03 20.05
C ALA A 80 10.04 2.17 19.68
N ILE A 81 10.24 0.87 19.51
CA ILE A 81 9.17 -0.09 19.16
C ILE A 81 8.13 -0.19 20.28
N LYS A 82 8.55 -0.22 21.54
CA LYS A 82 7.63 -0.20 22.68
C LYS A 82 6.79 1.08 22.73
N THR A 83 7.39 2.22 22.39
CA THR A 83 6.67 3.50 22.30
C THR A 83 5.67 3.50 21.15
N LEU A 84 6.06 2.97 19.99
CA LEU A 84 5.15 2.77 18.85
C LEU A 84 3.96 1.88 19.23
N HIS A 85 4.20 0.76 19.90
CA HIS A 85 3.13 -0.15 20.35
C HIS A 85 2.13 0.57 21.30
N LYS A 86 2.63 1.34 22.24
CA LYS A 86 1.78 2.14 23.13
C LYS A 86 0.95 3.16 22.35
N ALA A 87 1.58 3.87 21.41
CA ALA A 87 0.90 4.87 20.58
C ALA A 87 -0.20 4.25 19.70
N ILE A 88 0.06 3.10 19.06
CA ILE A 88 -0.93 2.35 18.30
C ILE A 88 -2.10 1.92 19.20
N THR A 89 -1.78 1.42 20.40
CA THR A 89 -2.79 1.00 21.37
C THR A 89 -3.67 2.17 21.81
N GLN A 90 -3.08 3.33 22.06
CA GLN A 90 -3.83 4.55 22.41
C GLN A 90 -4.71 5.01 21.24
N LEU A 91 -4.15 5.08 20.01
CA LEU A 91 -4.92 5.44 18.82
C LEU A 91 -6.14 4.53 18.61
N LYS A 92 -6.01 3.22 18.88
CA LYS A 92 -7.15 2.29 18.80
C LYS A 92 -8.24 2.61 19.81
N LYS A 93 -7.86 3.04 21.04
CA LYS A 93 -8.81 3.49 22.06
C LYS A 93 -9.52 4.78 21.64
N ASP A 94 -8.78 5.73 21.09
CA ASP A 94 -9.31 7.02 20.64
C ASP A 94 -10.28 6.83 19.46
N LEU A 95 -9.92 5.98 18.50
CA LEU A 95 -10.80 5.60 17.40
C LEU A 95 -12.08 4.93 17.91
N LYS A 96 -11.97 4.02 18.89
CA LYS A 96 -13.11 3.37 19.52
C LYS A 96 -14.03 4.37 20.23
N ALA A 97 -13.47 5.34 20.94
CA ALA A 97 -14.23 6.42 21.58
C ALA A 97 -15.01 7.30 20.57
N GLN A 98 -14.48 7.40 19.34
CA GLN A 98 -15.14 8.06 18.21
C GLN A 98 -16.16 7.15 17.47
N GLY A 99 -16.48 5.98 17.99
CA GLY A 99 -17.36 4.99 17.34
C GLY A 99 -16.72 4.22 16.19
N LYS A 100 -15.39 4.34 16.00
CA LYS A 100 -14.63 3.68 14.92
C LYS A 100 -13.91 2.46 15.47
N LYS A 101 -14.53 1.29 15.42
CA LYS A 101 -13.92 0.04 15.89
C LYS A 101 -12.85 -0.42 14.91
N VAL A 102 -11.62 -0.65 15.38
CA VAL A 102 -10.56 -1.29 14.59
C VAL A 102 -10.72 -2.80 14.69
N HIS A 103 -10.91 -3.47 13.55
CA HIS A 103 -11.03 -4.93 13.46
C HIS A 103 -9.66 -5.58 13.32
N ILE A 104 -8.84 -5.06 12.40
CA ILE A 104 -7.52 -5.60 12.08
C ILE A 104 -6.50 -4.46 12.21
N THR A 105 -5.34 -4.76 12.79
CA THR A 105 -4.17 -3.88 12.76
C THR A 105 -3.07 -4.58 11.99
N SER A 106 -2.55 -3.93 10.95
CA SER A 106 -1.50 -4.47 10.09
C SER A 106 -0.29 -3.55 10.11
N ILE A 107 0.86 -4.10 10.49
CA ILE A 107 2.17 -3.45 10.34
C ILE A 107 2.82 -4.13 9.15
N LYS A 108 3.23 -3.37 8.14
CA LYS A 108 3.56 -3.95 6.82
C LYS A 108 4.95 -3.56 6.31
N ASP A 109 5.43 -4.37 5.37
CA ASP A 109 6.61 -4.12 4.53
C ASP A 109 7.95 -4.08 5.29
N PHE A 110 8.23 -5.14 6.02
CA PHE A 110 9.51 -5.32 6.73
C PHE A 110 10.35 -6.43 6.11
N THR A 111 11.65 -6.25 6.10
CA THR A 111 12.62 -7.30 5.83
C THR A 111 12.73 -8.25 7.04
N ALA A 112 13.34 -9.42 6.84
CA ALA A 112 13.56 -10.37 7.92
C ALA A 112 14.35 -9.78 9.12
N LYS A 113 15.28 -8.86 8.86
CA LYS A 113 16.06 -8.18 9.90
C LYS A 113 15.25 -7.16 10.69
N GLU A 114 14.37 -6.43 10.01
CA GLU A 114 13.55 -5.38 10.63
C GLU A 114 12.36 -5.95 11.42
N ILE A 115 11.91 -7.17 11.10
CA ILE A 115 10.76 -7.77 11.77
C ILE A 115 11.10 -8.38 13.12
N GLU A 116 12.33 -8.82 13.35
CA GLU A 116 12.75 -9.51 14.58
C GLU A 116 12.46 -8.69 15.85
N PRO A 117 12.89 -7.42 15.97
CA PRO A 117 12.59 -6.60 17.14
C PRO A 117 11.09 -6.27 17.26
N LEU A 118 10.35 -6.20 16.15
CA LEU A 118 8.89 -6.03 16.18
C LEU A 118 8.19 -7.27 16.73
N GLN A 119 8.61 -8.47 16.35
CA GLN A 119 8.03 -9.71 16.86
C GLN A 119 8.22 -9.86 18.38
N ALA A 120 9.33 -9.37 18.92
CA ALA A 120 9.58 -9.40 20.35
C ALA A 120 8.56 -8.56 21.16
N GLU A 121 8.13 -7.42 20.64
CA GLU A 121 7.15 -6.54 21.30
C GLU A 121 5.70 -6.95 20.94
N PHE A 122 5.43 -7.34 19.70
CA PHE A 122 4.09 -7.71 19.18
C PHE A 122 3.87 -9.24 19.22
N LYS A 123 4.18 -9.90 20.33
CA LYS A 123 4.18 -11.38 20.49
C LYS A 123 2.87 -12.06 20.09
N ASN A 124 1.74 -11.36 20.22
CA ASN A 124 0.41 -11.92 19.94
C ASN A 124 -0.05 -11.64 18.50
N ASN A 125 0.81 -11.08 17.66
CA ASN A 125 0.48 -10.80 16.27
C ASN A 125 0.88 -11.98 15.37
N TYR A 126 0.06 -12.20 14.36
CA TYR A 126 0.38 -13.18 13.31
C TYR A 126 1.34 -12.55 12.29
N THR A 127 2.43 -13.22 11.99
CA THR A 127 3.40 -12.83 10.98
C THR A 127 3.22 -13.70 9.75
N PHE A 128 3.14 -13.08 8.57
CA PHE A 128 3.10 -13.81 7.30
C PHE A 128 3.95 -13.09 6.25
N SER A 129 4.49 -13.86 5.32
CA SER A 129 5.20 -13.34 4.17
C SER A 129 4.22 -13.06 3.04
N THR A 130 4.37 -11.89 2.41
CA THR A 130 3.66 -11.55 1.18
C THR A 130 4.52 -11.89 -0.04
N GLN A 131 4.03 -11.60 -1.23
CA GLN A 131 4.82 -11.76 -2.46
C GLN A 131 6.11 -10.92 -2.38
N PRO A 132 7.25 -11.47 -2.83
CA PRO A 132 8.50 -10.72 -2.86
C PRO A 132 8.41 -9.51 -3.79
N ASN A 133 9.11 -8.45 -3.44
CA ASN A 133 9.28 -7.32 -4.34
C ASN A 133 9.99 -7.76 -5.61
N MET A 134 9.47 -7.34 -6.74
CA MET A 134 10.12 -7.51 -8.04
C MET A 134 11.12 -6.37 -8.23
N VAL A 135 12.37 -6.64 -7.94
CA VAL A 135 13.47 -5.68 -8.10
C VAL A 135 14.23 -6.01 -9.38
N PHE A 136 14.39 -5.03 -10.23
CA PHE A 136 15.17 -5.13 -11.45
C PHE A 136 16.36 -4.18 -11.37
N GLU A 137 17.57 -4.74 -11.34
CA GLU A 137 18.80 -3.96 -11.34
C GLU A 137 19.17 -3.57 -12.78
N ILE A 138 19.19 -2.26 -13.02
CA ILE A 138 19.58 -1.74 -14.33
C ILE A 138 21.10 -1.93 -14.49
N ASN A 139 21.48 -2.62 -15.56
CA ASN A 139 22.88 -2.83 -15.86
C ASN A 139 23.58 -1.48 -16.12
N LYS A 140 24.66 -1.21 -15.40
CA LYS A 140 25.44 0.03 -15.48
C LYS A 140 26.01 0.33 -16.88
N ASN A 141 26.19 -0.70 -17.70
CA ASN A 141 26.68 -0.56 -19.07
C ASN A 141 25.62 -0.15 -20.07
N TRP A 142 24.33 -0.24 -19.72
CA TRP A 142 23.25 0.21 -20.60
C TRP A 142 23.20 1.73 -20.61
N LYS A 143 23.31 2.32 -21.80
CA LYS A 143 23.26 3.76 -22.05
C LYS A 143 22.00 4.18 -22.78
N THR A 144 21.37 3.26 -23.48
CA THR A 144 20.19 3.48 -24.32
C THR A 144 19.13 2.41 -24.07
N GLU A 145 17.89 2.71 -24.50
CA GLU A 145 16.81 1.73 -24.52
C GLU A 145 17.17 0.50 -25.37
N GLN A 146 17.93 0.70 -26.44
CA GLN A 146 18.31 -0.39 -27.33
C GLN A 146 19.23 -1.41 -26.65
N ASP A 147 20.13 -0.98 -25.77
CA ASP A 147 21.00 -1.88 -25.01
C ASP A 147 20.17 -2.83 -24.13
N TYR A 148 19.08 -2.33 -23.53
CA TYR A 148 18.15 -3.15 -22.78
C TYR A 148 17.40 -4.14 -23.68
N ILE A 149 16.89 -3.67 -24.83
CA ILE A 149 16.16 -4.51 -25.78
C ILE A 149 17.03 -5.65 -26.30
N ASP A 150 18.30 -5.38 -26.60
CA ASP A 150 19.25 -6.36 -27.10
C ASP A 150 19.63 -7.40 -26.05
N ALA A 151 19.60 -7.02 -24.78
CA ALA A 151 19.82 -7.92 -23.65
C ALA A 151 18.62 -8.85 -23.36
N LEU A 152 17.42 -8.54 -23.88
CA LEU A 152 16.26 -9.40 -23.72
C LEU A 152 16.43 -10.75 -24.41
N SER A 153 15.89 -11.81 -23.82
CA SER A 153 15.79 -13.09 -24.52
C SER A 153 14.94 -12.95 -25.80
N LYS A 154 15.15 -13.84 -26.78
CA LYS A 154 14.43 -13.82 -28.06
C LYS A 154 12.92 -13.68 -27.89
N LYS A 155 12.33 -14.44 -26.95
CA LYS A 155 10.89 -14.39 -26.64
C LYS A 155 10.40 -12.98 -26.29
N TYR A 156 11.09 -12.30 -25.37
CA TYR A 156 10.69 -10.97 -24.91
C TYR A 156 11.01 -9.88 -25.93
N ARG A 157 12.10 -10.02 -26.67
CA ARG A 157 12.43 -9.14 -27.79
C ARG A 157 11.37 -9.18 -28.90
N ASP A 158 10.86 -10.37 -29.22
CA ASP A 158 9.79 -10.53 -30.22
C ASP A 158 8.45 -9.98 -29.68
N GLN A 159 8.17 -10.09 -28.39
CA GLN A 159 7.01 -9.45 -27.76
C GLN A 159 7.12 -7.92 -27.80
N TYR A 160 8.29 -7.37 -27.50
CA TYR A 160 8.56 -5.94 -27.60
C TYR A 160 8.32 -5.43 -29.03
N LYS A 161 8.89 -6.08 -30.06
CA LYS A 161 8.70 -5.72 -31.46
C LYS A 161 7.23 -5.71 -31.86
N ARG A 162 6.47 -6.75 -31.43
CA ARG A 162 5.01 -6.79 -31.70
C ARG A 162 4.25 -5.68 -30.99
N ALA A 163 4.61 -5.35 -29.75
CA ALA A 163 4.00 -4.24 -29.01
C ALA A 163 4.28 -2.90 -29.70
N ARG A 164 5.54 -2.66 -30.10
CA ARG A 164 5.94 -1.44 -30.86
C ARG A 164 5.15 -1.31 -32.15
N LYS A 165 5.04 -2.38 -32.94
CA LYS A 165 4.24 -2.37 -34.17
C LYS A 165 2.76 -2.04 -33.93
N LYS A 166 2.18 -2.59 -32.83
CA LYS A 166 0.79 -2.28 -32.47
C LYS A 166 0.58 -0.85 -31.96
N SER A 167 1.63 -0.21 -31.48
CA SER A 167 1.60 1.17 -30.99
C SER A 167 2.00 2.21 -32.04
N GLU A 168 2.22 1.79 -33.29
CA GLU A 168 2.43 2.73 -34.40
C GLU A 168 1.21 3.67 -34.52
N GLY A 169 1.46 4.97 -34.61
CA GLY A 169 0.37 5.98 -34.62
C GLY A 169 -0.17 6.39 -33.26
N ILE A 170 0.31 5.79 -32.15
CA ILE A 170 -0.05 6.22 -30.80
C ILE A 170 1.03 7.15 -30.26
N GLU A 171 0.64 8.36 -29.89
CA GLU A 171 1.51 9.35 -29.27
C GLU A 171 1.42 9.26 -27.73
N LYS A 172 2.57 9.18 -27.07
CA LYS A 172 2.68 9.32 -25.62
C LYS A 172 3.04 10.76 -25.27
N LYS A 173 2.09 11.48 -24.68
CA LYS A 173 2.27 12.89 -24.29
C LYS A 173 2.18 13.07 -22.79
N LYS A 174 3.09 13.84 -22.19
CA LYS A 174 2.94 14.35 -20.82
C LYS A 174 1.93 15.50 -20.85
N MET A 175 0.81 15.34 -20.20
CA MET A 175 -0.24 16.36 -20.17
C MET A 175 0.10 17.48 -19.18
N SER A 176 -0.14 18.72 -19.57
CA SER A 176 -0.15 19.88 -18.68
C SER A 176 -1.45 19.92 -17.86
N LEU A 177 -1.51 20.75 -16.82
CA LEU A 177 -2.75 20.94 -16.05
C LEU A 177 -3.89 21.48 -16.93
N SER A 178 -3.58 22.33 -17.90
CA SER A 178 -4.58 22.83 -18.87
C SER A 178 -5.10 21.73 -19.79
N ASP A 179 -4.22 20.82 -20.24
CA ASP A 179 -4.64 19.64 -21.02
C ASP A 179 -5.55 18.73 -20.20
N ILE A 180 -5.19 18.47 -18.93
CA ILE A 180 -6.01 17.63 -18.03
C ILE A 180 -7.40 18.23 -17.85
N ARG A 181 -7.50 19.53 -17.59
CA ARG A 181 -8.80 20.22 -17.46
C ARG A 181 -9.61 20.19 -18.76
N LYS A 182 -8.93 20.34 -19.90
CA LYS A 182 -9.60 20.29 -21.22
C LYS A 182 -10.19 18.93 -21.52
N TYR A 183 -9.55 17.84 -21.08
CA TYR A 183 -9.96 16.47 -21.36
C TYR A 183 -10.53 15.74 -20.13
N GLU A 184 -10.91 16.48 -19.08
CA GLU A 184 -11.36 15.92 -17.80
C GLU A 184 -12.46 14.88 -17.96
N ASP A 185 -13.51 15.19 -18.72
CA ASP A 185 -14.64 14.30 -18.95
C ASP A 185 -14.22 13.01 -19.67
N VAL A 186 -13.39 13.14 -20.71
CA VAL A 186 -12.90 11.99 -21.48
C VAL A 186 -12.00 11.11 -20.60
N ILE A 187 -11.12 11.71 -19.79
CA ILE A 187 -10.26 10.98 -18.86
C ILE A 187 -11.12 10.24 -17.84
N TYR A 188 -12.16 10.89 -17.30
CA TYR A 188 -13.07 10.29 -16.34
C TYR A 188 -13.84 9.10 -16.95
N GLU A 189 -14.40 9.25 -18.13
CA GLU A 189 -15.12 8.18 -18.85
C GLU A 189 -14.22 6.97 -19.11
N LEU A 190 -13.00 7.19 -19.60
CA LEU A 190 -12.04 6.12 -19.86
C LEU A 190 -11.65 5.40 -18.56
N TYR A 191 -11.37 6.15 -17.49
CA TYR A 191 -11.06 5.58 -16.18
C TYR A 191 -12.24 4.78 -15.64
N PHE A 192 -13.45 5.33 -15.69
CA PHE A 192 -14.66 4.68 -15.19
C PHE A 192 -14.96 3.39 -15.96
N HIS A 193 -14.76 3.39 -17.27
CA HIS A 193 -14.91 2.19 -18.09
C HIS A 193 -13.96 1.07 -17.65
N VAL A 194 -12.71 1.39 -17.39
CA VAL A 194 -11.72 0.43 -16.87
C VAL A 194 -12.12 -0.04 -15.48
N ALA A 195 -12.45 0.89 -14.57
CA ALA A 195 -12.82 0.57 -13.18
C ALA A 195 -14.06 -0.33 -13.10
N LYS A 196 -15.08 -0.08 -13.94
CA LYS A 196 -16.31 -0.89 -14.02
C LYS A 196 -16.05 -2.32 -14.51
N ASN A 197 -15.08 -2.51 -15.40
CA ASN A 197 -14.75 -3.80 -15.98
C ASN A 197 -13.53 -4.47 -15.31
N ALA A 198 -12.97 -3.86 -14.27
CA ALA A 198 -11.92 -4.47 -13.46
C ALA A 198 -12.48 -5.71 -12.73
N PRO A 199 -11.69 -6.82 -12.64
CA PRO A 199 -12.10 -8.06 -11.99
C PRO A 199 -12.23 -7.90 -10.46
#